data_d0ef715f826441fab0e91669de1b0340
#
_entry.id   d0ef715f826441fab0e91669de1b0340
#
_cell.length_a   1.000
_cell.length_b   1.000
_cell.length_c   1.000
_cell.angle_alpha   90.00
_cell.angle_beta   90.00
_cell.angle_gamma   90.00
#
_symmetry.space_group_name_H-M   'P 1'
#
loop_
_entity.id
_entity.type
_entity.pdbx_description
1 polymer ?
#
loop_
_entity_poly.entity_id
_entity_poly.type
_entity_poly.pdbx_seq_one_letter_code
_entity_poly.pdbx_strand_id
1 'polypeptide(L)'
;HMWDAIVNELEVKMEQGVDVRVIYDDLGSISSFNFSNVRELKKKGIPCIPFNPFLALKGTANYRDHRKMLIIDNEVAYSGGINLSDRYINLEHPYGHWKDTGFRITGEPVKNFTHMFLTFWNAFSLEKEAGQLAMPTYPKRYPAPPHTFDGYVLSYYDSPLNHEATSNQLFIDLLSQSTDYAWFFTPYLMLGDDLMDAMISAAQRGVDVRIIMPGIPDKKLIFRMSRSFYQVLLTGGIKIYEYTPGFVHAKSFVSDDKVATIGTVNLDYRSLFLHFENNSFFYRSSIIAAIKDDFIATQAK
;
A
#
# COMPACT_ATOMS: atom_id res chain seq x y z
N HIS A 1 -10.73 -13.35 -13.68
CA HIS A 1 -9.94 -12.91 -14.84
C HIS A 1 -8.53 -12.48 -14.47
N MET A 2 -8.38 -11.45 -13.59
CA MET A 2 -7.07 -10.95 -13.15
C MET A 2 -6.25 -12.06 -12.47
N TRP A 3 -6.85 -12.80 -11.56
CA TRP A 3 -6.20 -13.92 -10.87
C TRP A 3 -5.69 -14.98 -11.86
N ASP A 4 -6.54 -15.45 -12.76
CA ASP A 4 -6.18 -16.48 -13.72
C ASP A 4 -5.03 -16.03 -14.64
N ALA A 5 -5.07 -14.77 -15.10
CA ALA A 5 -4.00 -14.21 -15.92
C ALA A 5 -2.66 -14.17 -15.17
N ILE A 6 -2.66 -13.81 -13.89
CA ILE A 6 -1.46 -13.78 -13.06
C ILE A 6 -0.93 -15.20 -12.84
N VAL A 7 -1.78 -16.15 -12.45
CA VAL A 7 -1.37 -17.53 -12.19
C VAL A 7 -0.79 -18.18 -13.45
N ASN A 8 -1.41 -17.95 -14.61
CA ASN A 8 -0.89 -18.46 -15.88
C ASN A 8 0.50 -17.87 -16.20
N GLU A 9 0.71 -16.57 -15.98
CA GLU A 9 2.02 -15.96 -16.19
C GLU A 9 3.07 -16.52 -15.22
N LEU A 10 2.72 -16.72 -13.95
CA LEU A 10 3.62 -17.32 -12.96
C LEU A 10 4.01 -18.76 -13.33
N GLU A 11 3.07 -19.56 -13.85
CA GLU A 11 3.31 -20.91 -14.35
C GLU A 11 4.32 -20.89 -15.52
N VAL A 12 4.08 -20.03 -16.52
CA VAL A 12 5.01 -19.85 -17.64
C VAL A 12 6.40 -19.43 -17.17
N LYS A 13 6.51 -18.54 -16.17
CA LYS A 13 7.81 -18.15 -15.62
C LYS A 13 8.52 -19.30 -14.91
N MET A 14 7.79 -20.12 -14.18
CA MET A 14 8.38 -21.31 -13.54
C MET A 14 8.90 -22.33 -14.58
N GLU A 15 8.17 -22.55 -15.66
CA GLU A 15 8.63 -23.40 -16.78
C GLU A 15 9.93 -22.87 -17.42
N GLN A 16 10.14 -21.54 -17.36
CA GLN A 16 11.37 -20.87 -17.79
C GLN A 16 12.49 -20.91 -16.73
N GLY A 17 12.27 -21.58 -15.60
CA GLY A 17 13.26 -21.73 -14.52
C GLY A 17 13.32 -20.57 -13.55
N VAL A 18 12.29 -19.69 -13.52
CA VAL A 18 12.20 -18.61 -12.52
C VAL A 18 11.72 -19.18 -11.19
N ASP A 19 12.37 -18.80 -10.09
CA ASP A 19 11.95 -19.13 -8.73
C ASP A 19 10.78 -18.20 -8.33
N VAL A 20 9.57 -18.73 -8.30
CA VAL A 20 8.34 -17.98 -7.98
C VAL A 20 7.88 -18.33 -6.56
N ARG A 21 7.54 -17.33 -5.76
CA ARG A 21 7.06 -17.50 -4.38
C ARG A 21 5.89 -16.56 -4.09
N VAL A 22 4.91 -17.06 -3.35
CA VAL A 22 3.70 -16.31 -3.00
C VAL A 22 3.48 -16.34 -1.48
N ILE A 23 3.24 -15.16 -0.90
CA ILE A 23 2.74 -15.00 0.47
C ILE A 23 1.37 -14.32 0.37
N TYR A 24 0.40 -14.81 1.13
CA TYR A 24 -0.91 -14.16 1.23
C TYR A 24 -1.36 -14.05 2.68
N ASP A 25 -2.10 -13.00 3.00
CA ASP A 25 -2.75 -12.88 4.30
C ASP A 25 -4.00 -13.75 4.35
N ASP A 26 -4.04 -14.69 5.30
CA ASP A 26 -5.10 -15.71 5.36
C ASP A 26 -6.50 -15.10 5.62
N LEU A 27 -6.64 -14.26 6.65
CA LEU A 27 -7.90 -13.62 7.00
C LEU A 27 -8.27 -12.50 6.03
N GLY A 28 -7.28 -11.69 5.60
CA GLY A 28 -7.50 -10.58 4.68
C GLY A 28 -7.95 -11.02 3.30
N SER A 29 -7.61 -12.26 2.93
CA SER A 29 -7.93 -12.83 1.61
C SER A 29 -9.16 -13.76 1.62
N ILE A 30 -9.74 -14.08 2.78
CA ILE A 30 -10.74 -15.15 2.96
C ILE A 30 -11.97 -15.05 2.05
N SER A 31 -12.34 -13.84 1.63
CA SER A 31 -13.51 -13.61 0.76
C SER A 31 -13.22 -13.85 -0.73
N SER A 32 -11.96 -13.81 -1.15
CA SER A 32 -11.56 -13.83 -2.57
C SER A 32 -10.48 -14.87 -2.89
N PHE A 33 -9.73 -15.30 -1.90
CA PHE A 33 -8.66 -16.29 -2.02
C PHE A 33 -8.89 -17.40 -1.00
N ASN A 34 -9.26 -18.57 -1.49
CA ASN A 34 -9.67 -19.70 -0.65
C ASN A 34 -8.77 -20.92 -0.83
N PHE A 35 -9.06 -22.00 -0.14
CA PHE A 35 -8.30 -23.26 -0.22
C PHE A 35 -8.18 -23.83 -1.64
N SER A 36 -9.12 -23.54 -2.56
CA SER A 36 -8.99 -23.99 -3.94
C SER A 36 -7.89 -23.26 -4.69
N ASN A 37 -7.73 -21.94 -4.47
CA ASN A 37 -6.66 -21.15 -5.06
C ASN A 37 -5.27 -21.60 -4.55
N VAL A 38 -5.16 -21.85 -3.24
CA VAL A 38 -3.91 -22.40 -2.66
C VAL A 38 -3.58 -23.77 -3.24
N ARG A 39 -4.60 -24.63 -3.39
CA ARG A 39 -4.42 -25.97 -4.00
C ARG A 39 -4.03 -25.88 -5.48
N GLU A 40 -4.58 -24.92 -6.19
CA GLU A 40 -4.21 -24.64 -7.59
C GLU A 40 -2.73 -24.26 -7.69
N LEU A 41 -2.26 -23.28 -6.91
CA LEU A 41 -0.86 -22.88 -6.88
C LEU A 41 0.06 -24.06 -6.56
N LYS A 42 -0.28 -24.85 -5.54
CA LYS A 42 0.48 -26.05 -5.19
C LYS A 42 0.53 -27.10 -6.31
N LYS A 43 -0.58 -27.32 -7.03
CA LYS A 43 -0.62 -28.24 -8.17
C LYS A 43 0.28 -27.79 -9.32
N LYS A 44 0.41 -26.47 -9.49
CA LYS A 44 1.31 -25.85 -10.48
C LYS A 44 2.76 -25.76 -9.98
N GLY A 45 3.06 -26.28 -8.77
CA GLY A 45 4.39 -26.25 -8.17
C GLY A 45 4.81 -24.89 -7.63
N ILE A 46 3.89 -23.91 -7.53
CA ILE A 46 4.17 -22.57 -7.02
C ILE A 46 4.14 -22.61 -5.49
N PRO A 47 5.29 -22.39 -4.79
CA PRO A 47 5.32 -22.29 -3.34
C PRO A 47 4.45 -21.13 -2.85
N CYS A 48 3.51 -21.45 -1.95
CA CYS A 48 2.56 -20.49 -1.41
C CYS A 48 2.40 -20.71 0.09
N ILE A 49 2.62 -19.66 0.88
CA ILE A 49 2.50 -19.70 2.33
C ILE A 49 1.44 -18.71 2.85
N PRO A 50 0.59 -19.14 3.81
CA PRO A 50 -0.33 -18.23 4.49
C PRO A 50 0.43 -17.42 5.55
N PHE A 51 0.20 -16.11 5.57
CA PHE A 51 0.60 -15.27 6.68
C PHE A 51 -0.48 -15.28 7.77
N ASN A 52 -0.07 -15.45 9.02
CA ASN A 52 -0.90 -15.42 10.22
C ASN A 52 -2.25 -16.16 10.07
N PRO A 53 -2.22 -17.51 9.88
CA PRO A 53 -3.42 -18.31 9.68
C PRO A 53 -4.44 -18.08 10.78
N PHE A 54 -5.70 -17.84 10.40
CA PHE A 54 -6.78 -17.59 11.35
C PHE A 54 -7.25 -18.90 11.99
N LEU A 55 -6.74 -19.19 13.18
CA LEU A 55 -7.26 -20.21 14.04
C LEU A 55 -8.30 -19.57 14.98
N ALA A 56 -9.56 -19.93 14.83
CA ALA A 56 -10.73 -19.32 15.49
C ALA A 56 -10.64 -19.13 17.03
N LEU A 57 -9.67 -19.78 17.69
CA LEU A 57 -9.48 -19.74 19.14
C LEU A 57 -8.35 -18.81 19.62
N LYS A 58 -7.57 -18.19 18.75
CA LYS A 58 -6.38 -17.41 19.14
C LYS A 58 -6.44 -15.91 18.88
N GLY A 59 -7.59 -15.35 18.55
CA GLY A 59 -7.80 -13.88 18.56
C GLY A 59 -6.90 -13.03 17.65
N THR A 60 -6.32 -13.60 16.60
CA THR A 60 -5.37 -12.92 15.71
C THR A 60 -6.03 -12.14 14.57
N ALA A 61 -7.16 -11.47 14.84
CA ALA A 61 -7.81 -10.61 13.85
C ALA A 61 -7.01 -9.34 13.51
N ASN A 62 -6.13 -8.92 14.40
CA ASN A 62 -5.16 -7.86 14.18
C ASN A 62 -3.83 -8.43 13.66
N TYR A 63 -2.85 -7.56 13.39
CA TYR A 63 -1.52 -7.94 12.88
C TYR A 63 -1.61 -8.66 11.53
N ARG A 64 -2.39 -8.05 10.59
CA ARG A 64 -2.55 -8.58 9.23
C ARG A 64 -1.50 -7.99 8.29
N ASP A 65 -1.09 -8.78 7.28
CA ASP A 65 -0.22 -8.28 6.23
C ASP A 65 -1.05 -7.56 5.16
N HIS A 66 -0.99 -6.24 5.17
CA HIS A 66 -1.70 -5.41 4.21
C HIS A 66 -0.80 -4.92 3.06
N ARG A 67 0.45 -5.36 3.01
CA ARG A 67 1.39 -5.00 1.94
C ARG A 67 1.01 -5.64 0.61
N LYS A 68 1.23 -4.91 -0.48
CA LYS A 68 1.04 -5.37 -1.85
C LYS A 68 2.35 -5.15 -2.59
N MET A 69 3.05 -6.24 -2.88
CA MET A 69 4.38 -6.18 -3.47
C MET A 69 4.53 -7.25 -4.56
N LEU A 70 5.05 -6.85 -5.71
CA LEU A 70 5.61 -7.76 -6.71
C LEU A 70 7.07 -7.40 -6.88
N ILE A 71 7.97 -8.35 -6.65
CA ILE A 71 9.42 -8.15 -6.69
C ILE A 71 10.00 -9.07 -7.75
N ILE A 72 10.81 -8.53 -8.64
CA ILE A 72 11.41 -9.28 -9.74
C ILE A 72 12.92 -9.11 -9.67
N ASP A 73 13.64 -10.22 -9.49
CA ASP A 73 15.10 -10.36 -9.54
C ASP A 73 15.87 -9.38 -8.62
N ASN A 74 15.24 -8.84 -7.55
CA ASN A 74 15.83 -7.81 -6.69
C ASN A 74 16.23 -6.53 -7.47
N GLU A 75 15.66 -6.30 -8.64
CA GLU A 75 15.95 -5.18 -9.54
C GLU A 75 14.73 -4.29 -9.81
N VAL A 76 13.53 -4.89 -9.77
CA VAL A 76 12.26 -4.18 -10.01
C VAL A 76 11.27 -4.54 -8.92
N ALA A 77 10.57 -3.54 -8.38
CA ALA A 77 9.43 -3.77 -7.52
C ALA A 77 8.21 -2.94 -7.96
N TYR A 78 7.03 -3.49 -7.73
CA TYR A 78 5.75 -2.82 -7.86
C TYR A 78 5.06 -2.83 -6.50
N SER A 79 4.45 -1.73 -6.13
CA SER A 79 3.65 -1.61 -4.91
C SER A 79 2.57 -0.53 -5.05
N GLY A 80 1.70 -0.41 -4.04
CA GLY A 80 0.59 0.54 -3.99
C GLY A 80 -0.64 -0.03 -3.33
N GLY A 81 -1.81 0.56 -3.59
CA GLY A 81 -3.09 0.14 -3.00
C GLY A 81 -3.72 -1.10 -3.64
N ILE A 82 -3.28 -1.50 -4.83
CA ILE A 82 -3.95 -2.47 -5.71
C ILE A 82 -3.86 -3.89 -5.16
N ASN A 83 -5.01 -4.53 -4.89
CA ASN A 83 -5.11 -5.96 -4.61
C ASN A 83 -5.40 -6.76 -5.90
N LEU A 84 -5.15 -8.07 -5.86
CA LEU A 84 -5.33 -8.96 -7.00
C LEU A 84 -6.79 -9.42 -7.12
N SER A 85 -7.67 -8.53 -7.63
CA SER A 85 -9.07 -8.82 -7.87
C SER A 85 -9.62 -7.95 -9.02
N ASP A 86 -10.60 -8.46 -9.75
CA ASP A 86 -11.14 -7.85 -10.98
C ASP A 86 -11.71 -6.45 -10.78
N ARG A 87 -12.24 -6.14 -9.59
CA ARG A 87 -12.71 -4.78 -9.24
C ARG A 87 -11.60 -3.73 -9.22
N TYR A 88 -10.35 -4.11 -8.88
CA TYR A 88 -9.22 -3.17 -8.83
C TYR A 88 -8.73 -2.73 -10.21
N ILE A 89 -9.09 -3.48 -11.23
CA ILE A 89 -8.80 -3.17 -12.64
C ILE A 89 -10.06 -2.74 -13.41
N ASN A 90 -11.13 -2.45 -12.71
CA ASN A 90 -12.41 -2.01 -13.27
C ASN A 90 -13.03 -2.98 -14.29
N LEU A 91 -12.85 -4.29 -14.14
CA LEU A 91 -13.65 -5.32 -14.83
C LEU A 91 -14.98 -5.58 -14.12
N GLU A 92 -15.05 -5.29 -12.84
CA GLU A 92 -16.26 -5.32 -12.02
C GLU A 92 -16.44 -3.98 -11.30
N HIS A 93 -17.69 -3.53 -11.17
CA HIS A 93 -18.00 -2.21 -10.63
C HIS A 93 -18.97 -2.24 -9.43
N PRO A 94 -18.72 -3.05 -8.37
CA PRO A 94 -19.65 -3.16 -7.24
C PRO A 94 -19.83 -1.86 -6.47
N TYR A 95 -18.86 -0.93 -6.58
CA TYR A 95 -18.84 0.37 -5.91
C TYR A 95 -18.53 1.52 -6.90
N GLY A 96 -19.04 1.41 -8.13
CA GLY A 96 -18.70 2.35 -9.20
C GLY A 96 -17.27 2.20 -9.71
N HIS A 97 -16.69 3.27 -10.23
CA HIS A 97 -15.32 3.28 -10.70
C HIS A 97 -14.34 3.12 -9.51
N TRP A 98 -13.45 2.14 -9.61
CA TRP A 98 -12.41 1.91 -8.61
C TRP A 98 -11.16 2.72 -8.96
N LYS A 99 -10.83 3.70 -8.11
CA LYS A 99 -9.65 4.54 -8.23
C LYS A 99 -8.56 4.07 -7.27
N ASP A 100 -7.45 3.62 -7.81
CA ASP A 100 -6.31 3.20 -7.01
C ASP A 100 -5.00 3.82 -7.53
N THR A 101 -3.91 3.64 -6.79
CA THR A 101 -2.57 4.12 -7.15
C THR A 101 -1.56 3.01 -6.95
N GLY A 102 -0.66 2.85 -7.91
CA GLY A 102 0.49 1.97 -7.84
C GLY A 102 1.71 2.63 -8.46
N PHE A 103 2.89 2.13 -8.14
CA PHE A 103 4.15 2.59 -8.70
C PHE A 103 5.07 1.42 -9.03
N ARG A 104 6.00 1.67 -9.93
CA ARG A 104 7.13 0.81 -10.26
C ARG A 104 8.41 1.49 -9.80
N ILE A 105 9.30 0.73 -9.17
CA ILE A 105 10.60 1.21 -8.73
C ILE A 105 11.71 0.28 -9.21
N THR A 106 12.90 0.83 -9.46
CA THR A 106 14.08 0.07 -9.90
C THR A 106 15.32 0.51 -9.12
N GLY A 107 16.34 -0.35 -9.10
CA GLY A 107 17.63 -0.06 -8.47
C GLY A 107 17.67 -0.33 -6.97
N GLU A 108 18.52 0.40 -6.25
CA GLU A 108 18.83 0.14 -4.82
C GLU A 108 17.59 0.04 -3.89
N PRO A 109 16.54 0.88 -4.04
CA PRO A 109 15.37 0.81 -3.16
C PRO A 109 14.60 -0.51 -3.22
N VAL A 110 14.76 -1.29 -4.31
CA VAL A 110 14.14 -2.62 -4.45
C VAL A 110 14.63 -3.60 -3.39
N LYS A 111 15.85 -3.43 -2.91
CA LYS A 111 16.41 -4.27 -1.84
C LYS A 111 15.56 -4.24 -0.57
N ASN A 112 14.96 -3.11 -0.25
CA ASN A 112 14.06 -3.01 0.91
C ASN A 112 12.80 -3.87 0.73
N PHE A 113 12.21 -3.89 -0.47
CA PHE A 113 11.08 -4.76 -0.78
C PHE A 113 11.47 -6.23 -0.69
N THR A 114 12.62 -6.60 -1.25
CA THR A 114 13.14 -7.97 -1.16
C THR A 114 13.39 -8.37 0.30
N HIS A 115 13.95 -7.48 1.11
CA HIS A 115 14.15 -7.72 2.54
C HIS A 115 12.82 -7.93 3.28
N MET A 116 11.82 -7.08 3.04
CA MET A 116 10.47 -7.23 3.61
C MET A 116 9.86 -8.59 3.28
N PHE A 117 9.97 -9.02 2.02
CA PHE A 117 9.45 -10.32 1.58
C PHE A 117 10.18 -11.48 2.24
N LEU A 118 11.52 -11.48 2.20
CA LEU A 118 12.34 -12.57 2.73
C LEU A 118 12.23 -12.70 4.24
N THR A 119 12.09 -11.60 4.97
CA THR A 119 11.85 -11.62 6.42
C THR A 119 10.59 -12.42 6.75
N PHE A 120 9.50 -12.19 6.00
CA PHE A 120 8.25 -12.93 6.20
C PHE A 120 8.35 -14.38 5.69
N TRP A 121 8.93 -14.58 4.52
CA TRP A 121 9.14 -15.92 3.99
C TRP A 121 9.92 -16.79 4.97
N ASN A 122 11.05 -16.32 5.46
CA ASN A 122 11.91 -17.03 6.39
C ASN A 122 11.25 -17.29 7.75
N ALA A 123 10.37 -16.37 8.20
CA ALA A 123 9.67 -16.53 9.48
C ALA A 123 8.52 -17.52 9.42
N PHE A 124 7.82 -17.63 8.29
CA PHE A 124 6.55 -18.37 8.17
C PHE A 124 6.62 -19.59 7.26
N SER A 125 7.70 -19.78 6.48
CA SER A 125 7.90 -21.02 5.72
C SER A 125 8.10 -22.21 6.66
N LEU A 126 7.38 -23.30 6.38
CA LEU A 126 7.53 -24.56 7.10
C LEU A 126 8.73 -25.38 6.59
N GLU A 127 9.34 -25.02 5.49
CA GLU A 127 10.50 -25.66 4.89
C GLU A 127 11.78 -25.26 5.64
N LYS A 128 11.90 -25.68 6.90
CA LYS A 128 13.10 -25.45 7.72
C LYS A 128 14.36 -26.14 7.20
N GLU A 129 14.19 -27.10 6.29
CA GLU A 129 15.31 -27.91 5.75
C GLU A 129 16.12 -27.20 4.67
N ALA A 130 15.59 -26.17 4.03
CA ALA A 130 16.28 -25.43 2.95
C ALA A 130 17.16 -24.26 3.45
N GLY A 131 17.20 -24.00 4.76
CA GLY A 131 17.90 -22.85 5.33
C GLY A 131 17.14 -21.52 5.11
N GLN A 132 17.62 -20.45 5.77
CA GLN A 132 17.10 -19.12 5.55
C GLN A 132 17.54 -18.60 4.17
N LEU A 133 16.58 -18.05 3.41
CA LEU A 133 16.89 -17.41 2.15
C LEU A 133 17.70 -16.13 2.40
N ALA A 134 18.87 -16.06 1.80
CA ALA A 134 19.67 -14.85 1.78
C ALA A 134 19.21 -13.86 0.71
N MET A 135 19.62 -12.61 0.86
CA MET A 135 19.42 -11.62 -0.22
C MET A 135 20.06 -12.11 -1.51
N PRO A 136 19.28 -12.17 -2.61
CA PRO A 136 19.80 -12.67 -3.87
C PRO A 136 20.81 -11.71 -4.45
N THR A 137 21.89 -12.26 -4.98
CA THR A 137 22.88 -11.56 -5.79
C THR A 137 22.70 -11.98 -7.24
N TYR A 138 21.77 -11.36 -7.94
CA TYR A 138 21.60 -11.59 -9.37
C TYR A 138 22.50 -10.66 -10.19
N PRO A 139 23.03 -11.14 -11.33
CA PRO A 139 23.65 -10.21 -12.27
C PRO A 139 22.59 -9.21 -12.75
N LYS A 140 22.95 -7.93 -12.81
CA LYS A 140 22.04 -6.88 -13.28
C LYS A 140 21.58 -7.22 -14.71
N ARG A 141 20.31 -7.55 -14.87
CA ARG A 141 19.72 -7.93 -16.18
C ARG A 141 19.18 -6.71 -16.92
N TYR A 142 18.82 -5.68 -16.18
CA TYR A 142 18.31 -4.45 -16.76
C TYR A 142 19.41 -3.41 -16.78
N PRO A 143 19.73 -2.83 -17.97
CA PRO A 143 20.62 -1.69 -17.98
C PRO A 143 20.03 -0.61 -17.07
N ALA A 144 20.80 -0.13 -16.13
CA ALA A 144 20.41 1.05 -15.38
C ALA A 144 20.07 2.15 -16.40
N PRO A 145 18.89 2.78 -16.30
CA PRO A 145 18.62 3.95 -17.13
C PRO A 145 19.78 4.94 -16.91
N PRO A 146 20.15 5.72 -17.93
CA PRO A 146 21.19 6.73 -17.76
C PRO A 146 20.87 7.52 -16.50
N HIS A 147 21.84 7.59 -15.58
CA HIS A 147 21.68 8.18 -14.26
C HIS A 147 21.45 9.69 -14.37
N THR A 148 20.23 10.09 -14.74
CA THR A 148 19.75 11.42 -14.41
C THR A 148 19.25 11.34 -12.97
N PHE A 149 19.86 12.13 -12.09
CA PHE A 149 19.40 12.23 -10.71
C PHE A 149 17.93 12.68 -10.71
N ASP A 150 17.06 11.83 -10.21
CA ASP A 150 15.61 12.06 -10.11
C ASP A 150 15.16 12.03 -8.64
N GLY A 151 15.86 12.76 -7.80
CA GLY A 151 15.55 12.88 -6.38
C GLY A 151 15.94 11.66 -5.55
N TYR A 152 15.30 11.52 -4.40
CA TYR A 152 15.54 10.42 -3.45
C TYR A 152 14.26 9.62 -3.25
N VAL A 153 14.42 8.32 -3.00
CA VAL A 153 13.33 7.45 -2.58
C VAL A 153 13.79 6.58 -1.42
N LEU A 154 12.92 6.45 -0.42
CA LEU A 154 13.08 5.55 0.72
C LEU A 154 11.83 4.68 0.84
N SER A 155 11.98 3.38 0.57
CA SER A 155 10.93 2.41 0.83
C SER A 155 11.08 1.88 2.25
N TYR A 156 10.01 1.91 3.03
CA TYR A 156 9.96 1.49 4.42
C TYR A 156 8.71 0.68 4.72
N TYR A 157 8.63 0.12 5.91
CA TYR A 157 7.47 -0.64 6.37
C TYR A 157 7.08 -0.26 7.79
N ASP A 158 5.79 -0.42 8.08
CA ASP A 158 5.28 -0.42 9.44
C ASP A 158 5.11 -1.84 9.96
N SER A 159 5.37 -2.02 11.23
CA SER A 159 5.20 -3.28 11.93
C SER A 159 4.48 -3.05 13.26
N PRO A 160 3.39 -3.76 13.54
CA PRO A 160 2.72 -3.63 14.83
C PRO A 160 3.54 -4.25 15.98
N LEU A 161 4.68 -4.86 15.68
CA LEU A 161 5.51 -5.57 16.67
C LEU A 161 6.60 -4.69 17.31
N ASN A 162 6.97 -3.58 16.65
CA ASN A 162 8.05 -2.69 17.15
C ASN A 162 7.53 -1.41 17.84
N HIS A 163 6.21 -1.17 17.83
CA HIS A 163 5.57 0.00 18.46
C HIS A 163 6.04 1.37 17.95
N GLU A 164 6.64 1.45 16.76
CA GLU A 164 7.21 2.70 16.24
C GLU A 164 6.21 3.57 15.47
N ALA A 165 5.12 3.00 14.91
CA ALA A 165 4.11 3.70 14.12
C ALA A 165 4.73 4.68 13.09
N THR A 166 5.68 4.16 12.30
CA THR A 166 6.55 4.94 11.41
C THR A 166 5.77 5.84 10.45
N SER A 167 4.70 5.32 9.82
CA SER A 167 3.88 6.13 8.90
C SER A 167 3.12 7.23 9.60
N ASN A 168 2.58 6.98 10.80
CA ASN A 168 1.89 8.00 11.58
C ASN A 168 2.84 9.17 11.91
N GLN A 169 4.03 8.85 12.43
CA GLN A 169 5.03 9.85 12.75
C GLN A 169 5.52 10.60 11.50
N LEU A 170 5.75 9.89 10.40
CA LEU A 170 6.15 10.52 9.14
C LEU A 170 5.10 11.52 8.64
N PHE A 171 3.81 11.18 8.69
CA PHE A 171 2.75 12.11 8.28
C PHE A 171 2.69 13.36 9.18
N ILE A 172 2.87 13.21 10.50
CA ILE A 172 2.96 14.33 11.44
C ILE A 172 4.15 15.23 11.08
N ASP A 173 5.32 14.64 10.84
CA ASP A 173 6.53 15.40 10.51
C ASP A 173 6.38 16.12 9.15
N LEU A 174 5.79 15.48 8.15
CA LEU A 174 5.54 16.09 6.84
C LEU A 174 4.54 17.25 6.95
N LEU A 175 3.45 17.08 7.71
CA LEU A 175 2.48 18.14 7.96
C LEU A 175 3.11 19.32 8.70
N SER A 176 4.00 19.06 9.64
CA SER A 176 4.70 20.12 10.38
C SER A 176 5.61 20.97 9.49
N GLN A 177 6.18 20.37 8.45
CA GLN A 177 7.10 20.99 7.49
C GLN A 177 6.39 21.58 6.27
N SER A 178 5.11 21.24 6.03
CA SER A 178 4.34 21.75 4.89
C SER A 178 4.10 23.25 5.01
N THR A 179 4.24 23.97 3.90
CA THR A 179 4.13 25.43 3.81
C THR A 179 3.01 25.89 2.89
N ASP A 180 2.79 25.21 1.78
CA ASP A 180 1.82 25.62 0.76
C ASP A 180 0.62 24.69 0.73
N TYR A 181 0.84 23.38 0.61
CA TYR A 181 -0.24 22.41 0.57
C TYR A 181 0.18 21.02 1.08
N ALA A 182 -0.82 20.24 1.56
CA ALA A 182 -0.67 18.85 1.98
C ALA A 182 -1.95 18.07 1.63
N TRP A 183 -1.88 17.17 0.62
CA TRP A 183 -3.05 16.48 0.06
C TRP A 183 -2.96 14.99 0.22
N PHE A 184 -4.08 14.36 0.62
CA PHE A 184 -4.17 12.95 0.93
C PHE A 184 -5.24 12.23 0.10
N PHE A 185 -4.90 11.03 -0.37
CA PHE A 185 -5.89 10.02 -0.75
C PHE A 185 -6.01 8.98 0.37
N THR A 186 -7.20 8.63 0.75
CA THR A 186 -7.43 7.49 1.65
C THR A 186 -8.83 6.91 1.50
N PRO A 187 -9.00 5.56 1.54
CA PRO A 187 -10.32 4.95 1.51
C PRO A 187 -11.05 5.04 2.85
N TYR A 188 -10.32 5.17 3.96
CA TYR A 188 -10.84 5.20 5.32
C TYR A 188 -10.17 6.30 6.14
N LEU A 189 -10.94 6.91 7.04
CA LEU A 189 -10.51 8.03 7.84
C LEU A 189 -10.92 7.81 9.30
N MET A 190 -9.97 7.34 10.10
CA MET A 190 -10.11 7.12 11.55
C MET A 190 -8.78 7.42 12.21
N LEU A 191 -8.57 8.70 12.51
CA LEU A 191 -7.29 9.25 12.97
C LEU A 191 -7.11 9.10 14.49
N GLY A 192 -5.86 8.99 14.92
CA GLY A 192 -5.48 9.33 16.29
C GLY A 192 -5.49 10.84 16.49
N ASP A 193 -5.57 11.27 17.75
CA ASP A 193 -5.63 12.70 18.10
C ASP A 193 -4.37 13.44 17.62
N ASP A 194 -3.21 12.80 17.70
CA ASP A 194 -1.91 13.33 17.30
C ASP A 194 -1.85 13.72 15.80
N LEU A 195 -2.28 12.84 14.92
CA LEU A 195 -2.30 13.11 13.48
C LEU A 195 -3.42 14.09 13.11
N MET A 196 -4.58 14.00 13.76
CA MET A 196 -5.68 14.95 13.59
C MET A 196 -5.24 16.37 13.97
N ASP A 197 -4.60 16.52 15.12
CA ASP A 197 -4.07 17.81 15.60
C ASP A 197 -2.98 18.35 14.67
N ALA A 198 -2.12 17.49 14.13
CA ALA A 198 -1.12 17.91 13.15
C ALA A 198 -1.75 18.43 11.85
N MET A 199 -2.83 17.80 11.35
CA MET A 199 -3.57 18.27 10.17
C MET A 199 -4.23 19.63 10.44
N ILE A 200 -4.91 19.78 11.58
CA ILE A 200 -5.56 21.03 11.98
C ILE A 200 -4.52 22.14 12.15
N SER A 201 -3.41 21.85 12.83
CA SER A 201 -2.31 22.80 13.00
C SER A 201 -1.72 23.26 11.67
N ALA A 202 -1.53 22.35 10.70
CA ALA A 202 -1.08 22.71 9.35
C ALA A 202 -2.08 23.66 8.66
N ALA A 203 -3.38 23.35 8.68
CA ALA A 203 -4.42 24.18 8.09
C ALA A 203 -4.49 25.57 8.78
N GLN A 204 -4.36 25.65 10.10
CA GLN A 204 -4.34 26.91 10.85
C GLN A 204 -3.11 27.79 10.54
N ARG A 205 -1.97 27.17 10.13
CA ARG A 205 -0.80 27.90 9.61
C ARG A 205 -1.00 28.42 8.18
N GLY A 206 -2.12 28.10 7.53
CA GLY A 206 -2.43 28.51 6.16
C GLY A 206 -2.09 27.49 5.09
N VAL A 207 -1.66 26.27 5.47
CA VAL A 207 -1.42 25.17 4.53
C VAL A 207 -2.76 24.69 3.96
N ASP A 208 -2.85 24.52 2.65
CA ASP A 208 -4.04 23.97 1.98
C ASP A 208 -4.08 22.45 2.18
N VAL A 209 -4.73 22.00 3.26
CA VAL A 209 -4.87 20.58 3.59
C VAL A 209 -6.13 20.01 2.92
N ARG A 210 -5.97 18.96 2.11
CA ARG A 210 -7.09 18.32 1.40
C ARG A 210 -7.06 16.80 1.58
N ILE A 211 -8.25 16.20 1.67
CA ILE A 211 -8.44 14.74 1.72
C ILE A 211 -9.47 14.36 0.66
N ILE A 212 -9.15 13.36 -0.18
CA ILE A 212 -10.12 12.74 -1.09
C ILE A 212 -10.49 11.37 -0.54
N MET A 213 -11.79 11.16 -0.34
CA MET A 213 -12.45 9.97 0.19
C MET A 213 -13.31 9.30 -0.88
N PRO A 214 -13.74 8.03 -0.70
CA PRO A 214 -14.73 7.41 -1.57
C PRO A 214 -16.08 8.14 -1.53
N GLY A 215 -16.74 8.28 -2.69
CA GLY A 215 -18.14 8.70 -2.76
C GLY A 215 -19.11 7.55 -2.60
N ILE A 216 -18.75 6.34 -3.09
CA ILE A 216 -19.56 5.12 -2.94
C ILE A 216 -18.77 4.14 -2.03
N PRO A 217 -19.25 3.86 -0.81
CA PRO A 217 -18.52 3.05 0.15
C PRO A 217 -18.59 1.54 -0.13
N ASP A 218 -17.48 0.82 0.12
CA ASP A 218 -17.45 -0.65 0.15
C ASP A 218 -18.04 -1.22 1.47
N LYS A 219 -17.91 -0.48 2.57
CA LYS A 219 -18.37 -0.85 3.92
C LYS A 219 -19.14 0.31 4.55
N LYS A 220 -20.46 0.26 4.52
CA LYS A 220 -21.34 1.35 4.99
C LYS A 220 -21.06 1.78 6.43
N LEU A 221 -20.75 0.84 7.34
CA LEU A 221 -20.48 1.16 8.75
C LEU A 221 -19.15 1.92 8.89
N ILE A 222 -18.09 1.43 8.24
CA ILE A 222 -16.78 2.07 8.27
C ILE A 222 -16.83 3.47 7.65
N PHE A 223 -17.61 3.63 6.58
CA PHE A 223 -17.80 4.93 5.96
C PHE A 223 -18.51 5.94 6.89
N ARG A 224 -19.52 5.48 7.63
CA ARG A 224 -20.18 6.33 8.66
C ARG A 224 -19.20 6.73 9.77
N MET A 225 -18.36 5.81 10.21
CA MET A 225 -17.30 6.11 11.17
C MET A 225 -16.30 7.12 10.59
N SER A 226 -15.86 6.97 9.34
CA SER A 226 -14.98 7.95 8.68
C SER A 226 -15.63 9.34 8.62
N ARG A 227 -16.92 9.42 8.29
CA ARG A 227 -17.66 10.70 8.25
C ARG A 227 -17.84 11.36 9.61
N SER A 228 -17.72 10.64 10.73
CA SER A 228 -17.75 11.27 12.06
C SER A 228 -16.56 12.18 12.32
N PHE A 229 -15.44 12.00 11.62
CA PHE A 229 -14.27 12.87 11.67
C PHE A 229 -14.43 14.15 10.83
N TYR A 230 -15.38 14.20 9.88
CA TYR A 230 -15.50 15.32 8.95
C TYR A 230 -15.75 16.63 9.66
N GLN A 231 -16.65 16.66 10.63
CA GLN A 231 -17.01 17.93 11.29
C GLN A 231 -15.81 18.58 11.98
N VAL A 232 -15.02 17.83 12.73
CA VAL A 232 -13.86 18.38 13.44
C VAL A 232 -12.78 18.83 12.44
N LEU A 233 -12.52 18.06 11.40
CA LEU A 233 -11.52 18.39 10.38
C LEU A 233 -11.94 19.61 9.53
N LEU A 234 -13.21 19.67 9.08
CA LEU A 234 -13.75 20.83 8.35
C LEU A 234 -13.72 22.10 9.20
N THR A 235 -14.09 22.00 10.48
CA THR A 235 -13.99 23.12 11.43
C THR A 235 -12.53 23.55 11.63
N GLY A 236 -11.59 22.59 11.58
CA GLY A 236 -10.15 22.84 11.64
C GLY A 236 -9.55 23.45 10.36
N GLY A 237 -10.33 23.61 9.28
CA GLY A 237 -9.90 24.23 8.03
C GLY A 237 -9.46 23.24 6.95
N ILE A 238 -9.55 21.94 7.19
CA ILE A 238 -9.24 20.90 6.21
C ILE A 238 -10.38 20.79 5.18
N LYS A 239 -10.06 20.58 3.91
CA LYS A 239 -11.04 20.38 2.84
C LYS A 239 -11.19 18.90 2.55
N ILE A 240 -12.42 18.38 2.57
CA ILE A 240 -12.71 16.96 2.32
C ILE A 240 -13.57 16.85 1.07
N TYR A 241 -13.19 15.98 0.17
CA TYR A 241 -13.87 15.69 -1.10
C TYR A 241 -14.27 14.23 -1.15
N GLU A 242 -15.47 13.95 -1.65
CA GLU A 242 -15.94 12.58 -1.92
C GLU A 242 -15.95 12.33 -3.42
N TYR A 243 -15.19 11.34 -3.88
CA TYR A 243 -15.08 10.96 -5.29
C TYR A 243 -16.38 10.39 -5.81
N THR A 244 -17.17 11.18 -6.52
CA THR A 244 -18.54 10.83 -6.92
C THR A 244 -18.66 9.65 -7.89
N PRO A 245 -17.69 9.36 -8.79
CA PRO A 245 -17.79 8.20 -9.68
C PRO A 245 -17.68 6.84 -8.99
N GLY A 246 -17.20 6.77 -7.73
CA GLY A 246 -17.05 5.47 -7.10
C GLY A 246 -16.19 5.42 -5.84
N PHE A 247 -15.35 4.38 -5.77
CA PHE A 247 -14.52 4.08 -4.61
C PHE A 247 -13.06 4.49 -4.83
N VAL A 248 -12.57 5.42 -4.03
CA VAL A 248 -11.14 5.73 -3.95
C VAL A 248 -10.47 4.75 -3.00
N HIS A 249 -9.51 3.99 -3.52
CA HIS A 249 -8.68 3.08 -2.73
C HIS A 249 -7.19 3.45 -2.77
N ALA A 250 -6.84 4.53 -3.45
CA ALA A 250 -5.50 5.08 -3.44
C ALA A 250 -5.07 5.50 -2.03
N LYS A 251 -3.80 5.31 -1.72
CA LYS A 251 -3.16 5.77 -0.50
C LYS A 251 -1.90 6.49 -0.90
N SER A 252 -2.01 7.80 -1.01
CA SER A 252 -0.88 8.66 -1.31
C SER A 252 -1.01 9.99 -0.60
N PHE A 253 0.14 10.60 -0.40
CA PHE A 253 0.29 11.95 0.13
C PHE A 253 1.19 12.74 -0.80
N VAL A 254 0.92 14.03 -0.97
CA VAL A 254 1.80 14.94 -1.70
C VAL A 254 1.80 16.32 -1.05
N SER A 255 2.98 16.93 -0.93
CA SER A 255 3.13 18.26 -0.34
C SER A 255 4.19 19.10 -1.05
N ASP A 256 3.85 20.38 -1.27
CA ASP A 256 4.75 21.49 -1.63
C ASP A 256 5.62 21.23 -2.89
N ASP A 257 5.20 20.34 -3.78
CA ASP A 257 6.00 19.86 -4.92
C ASP A 257 7.38 19.29 -4.53
N LYS A 258 7.57 18.94 -3.26
CA LYS A 258 8.85 18.49 -2.70
C LYS A 258 8.84 17.05 -2.23
N VAL A 259 7.72 16.61 -1.66
CA VAL A 259 7.59 15.30 -1.03
C VAL A 259 6.31 14.61 -1.44
N ALA A 260 6.36 13.29 -1.53
CA ALA A 260 5.18 12.46 -1.69
C ALA A 260 5.38 11.10 -1.03
N THR A 261 4.28 10.41 -0.72
CA THR A 261 4.29 8.99 -0.36
C THR A 261 3.26 8.22 -1.19
N ILE A 262 3.58 6.99 -1.55
CA ILE A 262 2.64 6.01 -2.11
C ILE A 262 2.89 4.67 -1.44
N GLY A 263 1.82 3.98 -1.07
CA GLY A 263 1.95 2.64 -0.52
C GLY A 263 0.62 2.01 -0.15
N THR A 264 0.62 1.28 0.94
CA THR A 264 -0.54 0.52 1.40
C THR A 264 -1.25 1.16 2.59
N VAL A 265 -0.66 2.20 3.19
CA VAL A 265 -1.08 2.83 4.46
C VAL A 265 -2.31 3.70 4.29
N ASN A 266 -3.41 3.33 4.92
CA ASN A 266 -4.62 4.15 5.04
C ASN A 266 -4.49 5.12 6.23
N LEU A 267 -5.30 6.19 6.22
CA LEU A 267 -5.48 7.07 7.37
C LEU A 267 -6.53 6.47 8.35
N ASP A 268 -6.31 5.24 8.78
CA ASP A 268 -7.14 4.60 9.79
C ASP A 268 -6.27 3.90 10.86
N TYR A 269 -6.81 3.77 12.06
CA TYR A 269 -6.12 3.23 13.21
C TYR A 269 -5.54 1.82 12.99
N ARG A 270 -6.25 0.95 12.25
CA ARG A 270 -5.75 -0.40 11.97
C ARG A 270 -4.51 -0.37 11.08
N SER A 271 -4.53 0.46 10.05
CA SER A 271 -3.40 0.60 9.12
C SER A 271 -2.21 1.22 9.82
N LEU A 272 -2.41 2.30 10.59
CA LEU A 272 -1.33 3.04 11.24
C LEU A 272 -0.66 2.29 12.42
N PHE A 273 -1.39 1.37 13.10
CA PHE A 273 -0.90 0.79 14.36
C PHE A 273 -0.98 -0.74 14.45
N LEU A 274 -1.79 -1.41 13.64
CA LEU A 274 -2.12 -2.83 13.83
C LEU A 274 -1.81 -3.74 12.65
N HIS A 275 -1.41 -3.18 11.51
CA HIS A 275 -1.09 -3.94 10.30
C HIS A 275 0.39 -3.86 9.97
N PHE A 276 0.87 -4.87 9.23
CA PHE A 276 2.10 -4.73 8.47
C PHE A 276 1.77 -4.00 7.17
N GLU A 277 2.37 -2.84 6.99
CA GLU A 277 2.19 -1.97 5.83
C GLU A 277 3.53 -1.71 5.16
N ASN A 278 3.52 -1.26 3.91
CA ASN A 278 4.70 -0.70 3.27
C ASN A 278 4.35 0.61 2.57
N ASN A 279 5.30 1.52 2.57
CA ASN A 279 5.18 2.79 1.89
C ASN A 279 6.51 3.19 1.26
N SER A 280 6.49 4.06 0.27
CA SER A 280 7.67 4.67 -0.32
C SER A 280 7.54 6.18 -0.21
N PHE A 281 8.54 6.79 0.40
CA PHE A 281 8.70 8.22 0.51
C PHE A 281 9.58 8.72 -0.62
N PHE A 282 9.14 9.76 -1.32
CA PHE A 282 9.82 10.41 -2.42
C PHE A 282 10.15 11.84 -2.05
N TYR A 283 11.39 12.26 -2.34
CA TYR A 283 11.86 13.61 -2.10
C TYR A 283 12.49 14.18 -3.36
N ARG A 284 11.95 15.31 -3.86
CA ARG A 284 12.41 16.01 -5.07
C ARG A 284 12.52 15.09 -6.30
N SER A 285 11.59 14.17 -6.46
CA SER A 285 11.52 13.23 -7.57
C SER A 285 10.40 13.64 -8.55
N SER A 286 10.59 13.34 -9.83
CA SER A 286 9.62 13.65 -10.91
C SER A 286 8.25 13.01 -10.69
N ILE A 287 8.18 11.88 -9.97
CA ILE A 287 6.91 11.22 -9.64
C ILE A 287 5.97 12.12 -8.82
N ILE A 288 6.50 13.09 -8.08
CA ILE A 288 5.70 13.99 -7.22
C ILE A 288 4.71 14.80 -8.07
N ALA A 289 5.14 15.28 -9.23
CA ALA A 289 4.26 15.98 -10.16
C ALA A 289 3.11 15.09 -10.66
N ALA A 290 3.40 13.82 -11.00
CA ALA A 290 2.39 12.88 -11.43
C ALA A 290 1.37 12.55 -10.33
N ILE A 291 1.81 12.46 -9.05
CA ILE A 291 0.90 12.26 -7.91
C ILE A 291 0.00 13.48 -7.69
N LYS A 292 0.56 14.68 -7.80
CA LYS A 292 -0.19 15.95 -7.72
C LYS A 292 -1.24 16.06 -8.82
N ASP A 293 -0.85 15.79 -10.07
CA ASP A 293 -1.75 15.84 -11.23
C ASP A 293 -2.88 14.81 -11.09
N ASP A 294 -2.58 13.59 -10.62
CA ASP A 294 -3.56 12.56 -10.32
C ASP A 294 -4.56 13.00 -9.24
N PHE A 295 -4.07 13.69 -8.19
CA PHE A 295 -4.92 14.26 -7.16
C PHE A 295 -5.88 15.31 -7.72
N ILE A 296 -5.37 16.28 -8.49
CA ILE A 296 -6.16 17.36 -9.11
C ILE A 296 -7.20 16.78 -10.05
N ALA A 297 -6.80 15.84 -10.93
CA ALA A 297 -7.70 15.20 -11.88
C ALA A 297 -8.81 14.38 -11.19
N THR A 298 -8.52 13.80 -10.04
CA THR A 298 -9.49 13.02 -9.25
C THR A 298 -10.44 13.95 -8.48
N GLN A 299 -9.92 15.04 -7.90
CA GLN A 299 -10.72 16.03 -7.19
C GLN A 299 -11.77 16.71 -8.08
N ALA A 300 -11.49 16.83 -9.37
CA ALA A 300 -12.40 17.46 -10.35
C ALA A 300 -13.63 16.58 -10.69
N LYS A 301 -13.69 15.38 -10.20
CA LYS A 301 -14.77 14.39 -10.43
C LYS A 301 -15.64 14.18 -9.20
#